data_fe063b7c1e84a957553fcf7c8052a2d6
#
_entry.id   fe063b7c1e84a957553fcf7c8052a2d6
#
_cell.length_a   1.000
_cell.length_b   1.000
_cell.length_c   1.000
_cell.angle_alpha   90.00
_cell.angle_beta   90.00
_cell.angle_gamma   90.00
#
_symmetry.space_group_name_H-M   'P 1'
#
loop_
_entity.id
_entity.type
_entity.pdbx_description
1 polymer ?
#
loop_
_entity_poly.entity_id
_entity_poly.type
_entity_poly.pdbx_seq_one_letter_code
_entity_poly.pdbx_strand_id
1 'polypeptide(L)'
;MEVYYFTFTGTSKKIAEFIGKIFNIKPKEIKSYKLPYLLWLFLSFIPYLSLKAIFEPPTNDTVILCFPKWTFNCPPVTCFLKKIKCKKLVLIISYKGWGEKSYANLYKKLISKNVEKVTVILIKERVWKEIEKNHFINMI
;
A
#
# COMPACT_ATOMS: atom_id res chain seq x y z
N MET A 1 -5.14 -11.31 10.73
CA MET A 1 -4.61 -10.04 10.15
C MET A 1 -3.26 -10.30 9.50
N GLU A 2 -3.04 -9.80 8.30
CA GLU A 2 -1.76 -9.88 7.59
C GLU A 2 -1.32 -8.48 7.16
N VAL A 3 -0.01 -8.25 7.16
CA VAL A 3 0.59 -6.97 6.78
C VAL A 3 1.44 -7.18 5.53
N TYR A 4 1.15 -6.42 4.48
CA TYR A 4 1.89 -6.42 3.23
C TYR A 4 2.51 -5.05 2.97
N TYR A 5 3.60 -5.03 2.22
CA TYR A 5 4.17 -3.77 1.75
C TYR A 5 4.79 -3.91 0.35
N PHE A 6 4.72 -2.83 -0.38
CA PHE A 6 5.55 -2.56 -1.54
C PHE A 6 6.35 -1.29 -1.26
N THR A 7 7.64 -1.32 -1.53
CA THR A 7 8.51 -0.17 -1.26
C THR A 7 9.52 0.04 -2.38
N PHE A 8 9.81 1.30 -2.66
CA PHE A 8 10.87 1.70 -3.58
C PHE A 8 12.02 2.39 -2.82
N THR A 9 11.69 3.30 -1.89
CA THR A 9 12.65 4.07 -1.10
C THR A 9 12.84 3.57 0.33
N GLY A 10 12.07 2.57 0.76
CA GLY A 10 12.13 2.00 2.11
C GLY A 10 11.11 2.56 3.11
N THR A 11 10.39 3.63 2.82
CA THR A 11 9.43 4.24 3.75
C THR A 11 8.27 3.30 4.06
N SER A 12 7.63 2.73 3.05
CA SER A 12 6.51 1.79 3.25
C SER A 12 6.92 0.53 4.01
N LYS A 13 8.15 0.05 3.80
CA LYS A 13 8.73 -1.05 4.59
C LYS A 13 8.82 -0.68 6.07
N LYS A 14 9.35 0.49 6.41
CA LYS A 14 9.46 0.96 7.81
C LYS A 14 8.10 1.09 8.48
N ILE A 15 7.09 1.58 7.75
CA ILE A 15 5.71 1.66 8.25
C ILE A 15 5.16 0.25 8.52
N ALA A 16 5.32 -0.68 7.59
CA ALA A 16 4.86 -2.05 7.74
C ALA A 16 5.57 -2.78 8.90
N GLU A 17 6.88 -2.59 9.05
CA GLU A 17 7.65 -3.15 10.17
C GLU A 17 7.19 -2.59 11.52
N PHE A 18 6.87 -1.31 11.59
CA PHE A 18 6.32 -0.68 12.79
C PHE A 18 4.97 -1.31 13.18
N ILE A 19 4.06 -1.45 12.20
CA ILE A 19 2.76 -2.11 12.42
C ILE A 19 2.95 -3.57 12.82
N GLY A 20 3.85 -4.27 12.15
CA GLY A 20 4.18 -5.66 12.44
C GLY A 20 4.66 -5.87 13.88
N LYS A 21 5.47 -4.94 14.40
CA LYS A 21 5.92 -4.97 15.81
C LYS A 21 4.75 -4.81 16.79
N ILE A 22 3.82 -3.89 16.49
CA ILE A 22 2.68 -3.63 17.38
C ILE A 22 1.76 -4.85 17.47
N PHE A 23 1.45 -5.47 16.34
CA PHE A 23 0.52 -6.60 16.26
C PHE A 23 1.20 -7.96 16.33
N ASN A 24 2.53 -8.00 16.52
CA ASN A 24 3.35 -9.22 16.50
C ASN A 24 3.14 -10.04 15.19
N ILE A 25 3.18 -9.35 14.06
CA ILE A 25 2.99 -9.92 12.71
C ILE A 25 4.22 -9.61 11.87
N LYS A 26 4.76 -10.61 11.18
CA LYS A 26 5.85 -10.40 10.22
C LYS A 26 5.28 -9.85 8.91
N PRO A 27 5.68 -8.63 8.47
CA PRO A 27 5.24 -8.08 7.20
C PRO A 27 5.75 -8.90 6.01
N LYS A 28 4.91 -9.02 4.98
CA LYS A 28 5.19 -9.72 3.73
C LYS A 28 5.45 -8.73 2.61
N GLU A 29 6.50 -8.96 1.85
CA GLU A 29 6.88 -8.08 0.74
C GLU A 29 6.16 -8.46 -0.56
N ILE A 30 5.65 -7.46 -1.25
CA ILE A 30 5.22 -7.57 -2.65
C ILE A 30 6.44 -7.27 -3.51
N LYS A 31 6.95 -8.27 -4.20
CA LYS A 31 8.13 -8.16 -5.08
C LYS A 31 7.71 -7.88 -6.51
N SER A 32 8.52 -7.13 -7.21
CA SER A 32 8.29 -6.75 -8.61
C SER A 32 9.58 -6.81 -9.41
N TYR A 33 9.48 -6.62 -10.72
CA TYR A 33 10.66 -6.49 -11.58
C TYR A 33 11.54 -5.32 -11.15
N LYS A 34 12.85 -5.52 -11.21
CA LYS A 34 13.83 -4.45 -11.02
C LYS A 34 13.94 -3.66 -12.32
N LEU A 35 13.19 -2.57 -12.42
CA LEU A 35 13.24 -1.67 -13.56
C LEU A 35 13.96 -0.36 -13.20
N PRO A 36 14.57 0.33 -14.17
CA PRO A 36 15.12 1.67 -13.95
C PRO A 36 14.04 2.65 -13.46
N TYR A 37 14.44 3.61 -12.63
CA TYR A 37 13.52 4.60 -12.05
C TYR A 37 12.67 5.33 -13.11
N LEU A 38 13.29 5.76 -14.22
CA LEU A 38 12.56 6.46 -15.30
C LEU A 38 11.47 5.59 -15.92
N LEU A 39 11.68 4.28 -16.05
CA LEU A 39 10.69 3.36 -16.58
C LEU A 39 9.53 3.18 -15.60
N TRP A 40 9.80 3.07 -14.31
CA TRP A 40 8.77 3.05 -13.27
C TRP A 40 7.96 4.34 -13.26
N LEU A 41 8.62 5.49 -13.38
CA LEU A 41 7.96 6.79 -13.45
C LEU A 41 7.01 6.85 -14.65
N PHE A 42 7.46 6.42 -15.83
CA PHE A 42 6.63 6.37 -17.04
C PHE A 42 5.40 5.46 -16.85
N LEU A 43 5.58 4.26 -16.31
CA LEU A 43 4.50 3.31 -16.06
C LEU A 43 3.50 3.81 -15.00
N SER A 44 3.95 4.64 -14.06
CA SER A 44 3.10 5.22 -13.04
C SER A 44 2.10 6.26 -13.56
N PHE A 45 2.30 6.78 -14.78
CA PHE A 45 1.35 7.67 -15.46
C PHE A 45 0.15 6.94 -16.06
N ILE A 46 0.20 5.62 -16.18
CA ILE A 46 -0.88 4.83 -16.77
C ILE A 46 -1.79 4.33 -15.64
N PRO A 47 -3.02 4.89 -15.48
CA PRO A 47 -3.95 4.44 -14.45
C PRO A 47 -4.36 2.98 -14.64
N TYR A 48 -4.52 2.24 -13.54
CA TYR A 48 -4.96 0.85 -13.52
C TYR A 48 -4.04 -0.16 -14.23
N LEU A 49 -2.87 0.24 -14.70
CA LEU A 49 -1.89 -0.68 -15.26
C LEU A 49 -1.42 -1.66 -14.19
N SER A 50 -1.53 -2.95 -14.50
CA SER A 50 -1.06 -4.04 -13.65
C SER A 50 0.22 -4.63 -14.22
N LEU A 51 1.28 -4.69 -13.41
CA LEU A 51 2.49 -5.44 -13.72
C LEU A 51 2.61 -6.61 -12.77
N LYS A 52 3.09 -7.74 -13.28
CA LYS A 52 3.27 -8.97 -12.50
C LYS A 52 4.04 -8.68 -11.20
N ALA A 53 3.40 -8.98 -10.10
CA ALA A 53 3.98 -8.94 -8.78
C ALA A 53 4.03 -10.36 -8.18
N ILE A 54 5.06 -10.63 -7.41
CA ILE A 54 5.26 -11.88 -6.69
C ILE A 54 4.94 -11.61 -5.22
N PHE A 55 3.94 -12.31 -4.71
CA PHE A 55 3.52 -12.21 -3.32
C PHE A 55 2.87 -13.49 -2.86
N GLU A 56 2.87 -13.71 -1.57
CA GLU A 56 2.15 -14.78 -0.91
C GLU A 56 0.68 -14.38 -0.78
N PRO A 57 -0.28 -15.17 -1.30
CA PRO A 57 -1.69 -14.81 -1.23
C PRO A 57 -2.17 -14.65 0.21
N PRO A 58 -3.00 -13.63 0.52
CA PRO A 58 -3.59 -13.48 1.85
C PRO A 58 -4.51 -14.65 2.19
N THR A 59 -4.42 -15.11 3.44
CA THR A 59 -5.28 -16.15 4.00
C THR A 59 -6.24 -15.60 5.07
N ASN A 60 -6.00 -14.40 5.55
CA ASN A 60 -6.79 -13.74 6.59
C ASN A 60 -7.84 -12.79 6.02
N ASP A 61 -8.93 -12.63 6.75
CA ASP A 61 -10.02 -11.69 6.42
C ASP A 61 -9.63 -10.21 6.51
N THR A 62 -8.55 -9.89 7.25
CA THR A 62 -8.05 -8.52 7.40
C THR A 62 -6.65 -8.40 6.83
N VAL A 63 -6.48 -7.51 5.87
CA VAL A 63 -5.21 -7.21 5.21
C VAL A 63 -4.87 -5.74 5.38
N ILE A 64 -3.64 -5.46 5.79
CA ILE A 64 -3.06 -4.11 5.81
C ILE A 64 -2.02 -4.04 4.70
N LEU A 65 -2.10 -3.03 3.85
CA LEU A 65 -1.19 -2.83 2.74
C LEU A 65 -0.53 -1.45 2.81
N CYS A 66 0.78 -1.44 2.94
CA CYS A 66 1.60 -0.22 2.96
C CYS A 66 2.30 -0.04 1.61
N PHE A 67 2.08 1.10 0.95
CA PHE A 67 2.73 1.39 -0.33
C PHE A 67 2.88 2.90 -0.59
N PRO A 68 3.83 3.30 -1.46
CA PRO A 68 4.04 4.70 -1.76
C PRO A 68 3.04 5.22 -2.79
N LYS A 69 2.72 6.51 -2.69
CA LYS A 69 2.07 7.21 -3.79
C LYS A 69 3.09 7.50 -4.89
N TRP A 70 2.83 6.94 -6.07
CA TRP A 70 3.47 7.38 -7.31
C TRP A 70 2.55 8.38 -8.03
N THR A 71 2.75 8.65 -9.31
CA THR A 71 1.97 9.71 -9.98
C THR A 71 0.47 9.39 -10.00
N PHE A 72 0.05 8.38 -10.76
CA PHE A 72 -1.35 7.96 -10.86
C PHE A 72 -1.57 6.49 -10.52
N ASN A 73 -0.51 5.69 -10.49
CA ASN A 73 -0.59 4.25 -10.30
C ASN A 73 0.72 3.69 -9.72
N CYS A 74 0.59 2.61 -8.98
CA CYS A 74 1.69 1.75 -8.55
C CYS A 74 1.43 0.34 -9.10
N PRO A 75 1.98 -0.01 -10.29
CA PRO A 75 1.60 -1.22 -11.02
C PRO A 75 1.70 -2.53 -10.23
N PRO A 76 2.73 -2.79 -9.40
CA PRO A 76 2.80 -3.99 -8.58
C PRO A 76 1.68 -4.08 -7.54
N VAL A 77 1.32 -2.95 -6.92
CA VAL A 77 0.22 -2.85 -5.97
C VAL A 77 -1.12 -3.06 -6.67
N THR A 78 -1.29 -2.52 -7.86
CA THR A 78 -2.48 -2.75 -8.68
C THR A 78 -2.65 -4.24 -9.01
N CYS A 79 -1.57 -4.94 -9.33
CA CYS A 79 -1.57 -6.39 -9.54
C CYS A 79 -2.02 -7.15 -8.29
N PHE A 80 -1.49 -6.78 -7.14
CA PHE A 80 -1.87 -7.37 -5.85
C PHE A 80 -3.37 -7.15 -5.57
N LEU A 81 -3.84 -5.91 -5.66
CA LEU A 81 -5.21 -5.54 -5.32
C LEU A 81 -6.26 -6.15 -6.27
N LYS A 82 -5.91 -6.41 -7.53
CA LYS A 82 -6.80 -7.12 -8.46
C LYS A 82 -6.99 -8.61 -8.12
N LYS A 83 -6.06 -9.19 -7.38
CA LYS A 83 -6.04 -10.64 -7.09
C LYS A 83 -6.52 -10.99 -5.68
N ILE A 84 -6.50 -10.05 -4.75
CA ILE A 84 -6.87 -10.33 -3.36
C ILE A 84 -8.38 -10.40 -3.17
N LYS A 85 -8.76 -11.24 -2.19
CA LYS A 85 -10.12 -11.28 -1.63
C LYS A 85 -9.98 -11.22 -0.11
N CYS A 86 -10.62 -10.25 0.53
CA CYS A 86 -10.65 -10.16 1.99
C CYS A 86 -11.88 -9.36 2.43
N LYS A 87 -12.25 -9.47 3.70
CA LYS A 87 -13.37 -8.70 4.26
C LYS A 87 -12.98 -7.26 4.54
N LYS A 88 -11.83 -7.05 5.16
CA LYS A 88 -11.33 -5.73 5.54
C LYS A 88 -9.96 -5.47 4.93
N LEU A 89 -9.82 -4.36 4.21
CA LEU A 89 -8.56 -3.89 3.66
C LEU A 89 -8.25 -2.50 4.21
N VAL A 90 -7.06 -2.35 4.78
CA VAL A 90 -6.52 -1.06 5.21
C VAL A 90 -5.39 -0.68 4.28
N LEU A 91 -5.57 0.38 3.51
CA LEU A 91 -4.54 0.95 2.65
C LEU A 91 -3.80 2.05 3.41
N ILE A 92 -2.50 1.91 3.56
CA ILE A 92 -1.63 2.92 4.16
C ILE A 92 -0.73 3.45 3.05
N ILE A 93 -1.02 4.66 2.60
CA ILE A 93 -0.35 5.29 1.47
C ILE A 93 0.59 6.37 1.97
N SER A 94 1.89 6.17 1.79
CA SER A 94 2.89 7.21 2.05
C SER A 94 3.05 8.14 0.85
N TYR A 95 3.13 9.44 1.09
CA TYR A 95 3.25 10.44 0.03
C TYR A 95 4.18 11.59 0.42
N LYS A 96 4.76 12.24 -0.59
CA LYS A 96 5.65 13.40 -0.42
C LYS A 96 4.97 14.70 -0.79
N GLY A 97 4.20 14.71 -1.86
CA GLY A 97 3.66 15.90 -2.51
C GLY A 97 2.15 16.09 -2.34
N TRP A 98 1.43 16.12 -3.44
CA TRP A 98 0.01 16.46 -3.58
C TRP A 98 -0.77 15.38 -4.34
N GLY A 99 -2.10 15.52 -4.39
CA GLY A 99 -2.96 14.61 -5.13
C GLY A 99 -3.20 13.26 -4.45
N GLU A 100 -2.88 13.13 -3.16
CA GLU A 100 -3.04 11.90 -2.37
C GLU A 100 -4.49 11.42 -2.29
N LYS A 101 -5.45 12.34 -2.21
CA LYS A 101 -6.88 12.00 -2.15
C LYS A 101 -7.38 11.41 -3.46
N SER A 102 -6.98 11.97 -4.61
CA SER A 102 -7.32 11.45 -5.93
C SER A 102 -6.71 10.06 -6.15
N TYR A 103 -5.47 9.86 -5.72
CA TYR A 103 -4.79 8.58 -5.77
C TYR A 103 -5.50 7.52 -4.91
N ALA A 104 -5.89 7.87 -3.70
CA ALA A 104 -6.66 7.01 -2.82
C ALA A 104 -8.02 6.62 -3.41
N ASN A 105 -8.72 7.56 -4.07
CA ASN A 105 -10.00 7.31 -4.72
C ASN A 105 -9.88 6.36 -5.91
N LEU A 106 -8.81 6.44 -6.70
CA LEU A 106 -8.55 5.49 -7.78
C LEU A 106 -8.44 4.05 -7.24
N TYR A 107 -7.71 3.88 -6.15
CA TYR A 107 -7.57 2.56 -5.53
C TYR A 107 -8.86 2.07 -4.87
N LYS A 108 -9.63 2.92 -4.23
CA LYS A 108 -10.96 2.55 -3.70
C LYS A 108 -11.89 2.03 -4.80
N LYS A 109 -11.90 2.66 -5.97
CA LYS A 109 -12.69 2.20 -7.12
C LYS A 109 -12.22 0.85 -7.66
N LEU A 110 -10.90 0.63 -7.70
CA LEU A 110 -10.30 -0.62 -8.17
C LEU A 110 -10.73 -1.83 -7.31
N ILE A 111 -10.83 -1.64 -6.00
CA ILE A 111 -11.00 -2.73 -5.02
C ILE A 111 -12.46 -3.00 -4.65
N SER A 112 -13.39 -2.15 -5.02
CA SER A 112 -14.80 -2.20 -4.57
C SER A 112 -15.52 -3.53 -4.84
N LYS A 113 -15.02 -4.35 -5.76
CA LYS A 113 -15.65 -5.62 -6.15
C LYS A 113 -15.22 -6.84 -5.30
N ASN A 114 -14.07 -6.77 -4.64
CA ASN A 114 -13.44 -7.94 -4.00
C ASN A 114 -13.24 -7.78 -2.49
N VAL A 115 -13.61 -6.63 -1.94
CA VAL A 115 -13.39 -6.28 -0.53
C VAL A 115 -14.64 -5.64 0.03
N GLU A 116 -15.10 -6.10 1.19
CA GLU A 116 -16.32 -5.59 1.82
C GLU A 116 -16.12 -4.21 2.44
N LYS A 117 -14.99 -3.99 3.09
CA LYS A 117 -14.67 -2.73 3.79
C LYS A 117 -13.26 -2.26 3.47
N VAL A 118 -13.14 -1.04 2.97
CA VAL A 118 -11.84 -0.39 2.69
C VAL A 118 -11.65 0.83 3.59
N THR A 119 -10.53 0.88 4.28
CA THR A 119 -10.07 2.06 5.04
C THR A 119 -8.79 2.58 4.40
N VAL A 120 -8.67 3.88 4.21
CA VAL A 120 -7.46 4.51 3.66
C VAL A 120 -6.86 5.45 4.69
N ILE A 121 -5.57 5.28 4.95
CA ILE A 121 -4.76 6.13 5.81
C ILE A 121 -3.66 6.75 4.96
N LEU A 122 -3.62 8.07 4.92
CA LEU A 122 -2.64 8.85 4.18
C LEU A 122 -1.55 9.37 5.12
N ILE A 123 -0.30 9.04 4.84
CA ILE A 123 0.84 9.42 5.68
C ILE A 123 1.81 10.26 4.85
N LYS A 124 1.97 11.53 5.23
CA LYS A 124 3.00 12.39 4.65
C LYS A 124 4.37 11.96 5.18
N GLU A 125 5.31 11.64 4.30
CA GLU A 125 6.61 11.11 4.70
C GLU A 125 7.40 12.05 5.64
N ARG A 126 7.25 13.37 5.46
CA ARG A 126 7.87 14.36 6.37
C ARG A 126 7.39 14.23 7.81
N VAL A 127 6.12 13.92 7.99
CA VAL A 127 5.43 13.87 9.29
C VAL A 127 5.56 12.51 9.94
N TRP A 128 5.86 11.45 9.19
CA TRP A 128 5.97 10.08 9.70
C TRP A 128 6.90 9.94 10.92
N LYS A 129 7.99 10.70 10.93
CA LYS A 129 8.95 10.69 12.04
C LYS A 129 8.42 11.36 13.31
N GLU A 130 7.43 12.25 13.17
CA GLU A 130 6.84 13.10 14.22
C GLU A 130 5.49 12.56 14.73
N ILE A 131 4.88 11.58 14.03
CA ILE A 131 3.59 11.00 14.44
C ILE A 131 3.77 10.25 15.77
N GLU A 132 3.01 10.66 16.77
CA GLU A 132 2.86 9.89 18.00
C GLU A 132 2.30 8.52 17.67
N LYS A 133 3.10 7.49 17.93
CA LYS A 133 2.83 6.10 17.57
C LYS A 133 1.49 5.59 18.09
N ASN A 134 1.05 6.09 19.23
CA ASN A 134 -0.23 5.73 19.85
C ASN A 134 -1.45 6.23 19.06
N HIS A 135 -1.38 7.43 18.47
CA HIS A 135 -2.45 7.98 17.66
C HIS A 135 -2.67 7.18 16.37
N PHE A 136 -1.57 6.75 15.76
CA PHE A 136 -1.60 5.95 14.52
C PHE A 136 -2.26 4.58 14.72
N ILE A 137 -2.01 3.92 15.86
CA ILE A 137 -2.60 2.62 16.18
C ILE A 137 -4.12 2.69 16.23
N ASN A 138 -4.68 3.77 16.78
CA ASN A 138 -6.12 3.97 16.90
C ASN A 138 -6.82 4.19 15.54
N MET A 139 -6.07 4.50 14.47
CA MET A 139 -6.60 4.68 13.11
C MET A 139 -6.74 3.35 12.34
N ILE A 140 -6.03 2.32 12.76
CA ILE A 140 -6.04 0.99 12.14
C ILE A 140 -7.15 0.15 12.76
#